data_de11b44d74ee19154334166906a8f7c1
#
_entry.id   de11b44d74ee19154334166906a8f7c1
#
_cell.length_a   1.000
_cell.length_b   1.000
_cell.length_c   1.000
_cell.angle_alpha   90.00
_cell.angle_beta   90.00
_cell.angle_gamma   90.00
#
_symmetry.space_group_name_H-M   'P 1'
#
loop_
_entity.id
_entity.type
_entity.pdbx_description
1 polymer ?
#
loop_
_entity_poly.entity_id
_entity_poly.type
_entity_poly.pdbx_seq_one_letter_code
_entity_poly.pdbx_strand_id
1 'polypeptide(L)'
;MHVYVTTYDMLRGDIENSVLPKENLGHFDVVILDEAHHIKNMKSKRFRAIKRLQPKRRWALTGTPIQNKIEDLASIFEFVYPEYLTSFDLRPEQIQTRIKPYFLRRRKKEVMPELPPKIYEPIELELDEEQEIAYRQAETGIREELSALGDKVTKQHIFAKLTILKQ
;
A
#
# COMPACT_ATOMS: atom_id res chain seq x y z
N MET A 1 6.71 -3.70 31.70
CA MET A 1 6.43 -3.78 30.25
C MET A 1 6.39 -2.36 29.72
N HIS A 2 7.17 -2.06 28.67
CA HIS A 2 7.18 -0.75 28.04
C HIS A 2 6.60 -0.88 26.64
N VAL A 3 5.75 0.07 26.24
CA VAL A 3 5.15 0.16 24.92
C VAL A 3 5.58 1.44 24.26
N TYR A 4 6.13 1.34 23.07
CA TYR A 4 6.54 2.49 22.25
C TYR A 4 5.65 2.55 21.02
N VAL A 5 5.09 3.72 20.74
CA VAL A 5 4.25 3.98 19.57
C VAL A 5 4.91 5.06 18.74
N THR A 6 5.10 4.78 17.46
CA THR A 6 5.73 5.72 16.52
C THR A 6 5.14 5.57 15.13
N THR A 7 5.41 6.50 14.24
CA THR A 7 5.05 6.41 12.82
C THR A 7 6.21 5.83 12.00
N TYR A 8 5.91 5.33 10.80
CA TYR A 8 6.95 4.83 9.88
C TYR A 8 7.99 5.90 9.54
N ASP A 9 7.55 7.14 9.36
CA ASP A 9 8.45 8.24 8.98
C ASP A 9 9.28 8.74 10.15
N MET A 10 8.72 8.82 11.35
CA MET A 10 9.49 9.14 12.56
C MET A 10 10.57 8.08 12.82
N LEU A 11 10.20 6.81 12.83
CA LEU A 11 11.16 5.73 13.02
C LEU A 11 12.29 5.78 11.98
N ARG A 12 11.93 6.03 10.71
CA ARG A 12 12.94 6.21 9.65
C ARG A 12 13.87 7.38 9.97
N GLY A 13 13.32 8.52 10.35
CA GLY A 13 14.09 9.70 10.71
C GLY A 13 15.02 9.47 11.90
N ASP A 14 14.52 8.83 12.95
CA ASP A 14 15.30 8.49 14.15
C ASP A 14 16.48 7.56 13.85
N ILE A 15 16.25 6.60 12.94
CA ILE A 15 17.31 5.68 12.48
C ILE A 15 18.31 6.39 11.56
N GLU A 16 17.84 7.20 10.60
CA GLU A 16 18.70 7.94 9.65
C GLU A 16 19.56 8.98 10.39
N ASN A 17 19.01 9.67 11.37
CA ASN A 17 19.69 10.69 12.16
C ASN A 17 20.44 10.14 13.38
N SER A 18 20.51 8.82 13.54
CA SER A 18 21.18 8.16 14.67
C SER A 18 20.64 8.54 16.04
N VAL A 19 19.38 9.00 16.11
CA VAL A 19 18.69 9.27 17.38
C VAL A 19 18.42 7.95 18.10
N LEU A 20 18.11 6.89 17.34
CA LEU A 20 17.96 5.52 17.85
C LEU A 20 19.28 4.77 17.66
N PRO A 21 20.05 4.51 18.74
CA PRO A 21 21.31 3.79 18.66
C PRO A 21 21.13 2.38 18.06
N LYS A 22 22.14 1.92 17.31
CA LYS A 22 22.08 0.60 16.65
C LYS A 22 21.86 -0.54 17.63
N GLU A 23 22.49 -0.45 18.80
CA GLU A 23 22.35 -1.40 19.89
C GLU A 23 20.92 -1.55 20.41
N ASN A 24 20.11 -0.51 20.32
CA ASN A 24 18.71 -0.52 20.79
C ASN A 24 17.72 -1.10 19.76
N LEU A 25 18.13 -1.29 18.50
CA LEU A 25 17.27 -1.81 17.43
C LEU A 25 16.86 -3.28 17.62
N GLY A 26 17.57 -4.03 18.44
CA GLY A 26 17.30 -5.44 18.75
C GLY A 26 16.58 -5.72 20.07
N HIS A 27 16.27 -4.70 20.86
CA HIS A 27 15.77 -4.87 22.24
C HIS A 27 14.25 -4.96 22.37
N PHE A 28 13.55 -5.13 21.24
CA PHE A 28 12.09 -5.28 21.26
C PHE A 28 11.69 -6.75 21.34
N ASP A 29 10.81 -7.11 22.26
CA ASP A 29 10.23 -8.45 22.29
C ASP A 29 9.27 -8.65 21.11
N VAL A 30 8.46 -7.63 20.81
CA VAL A 30 7.50 -7.66 19.70
C VAL A 30 7.53 -6.33 18.96
N VAL A 31 7.51 -6.39 17.65
CA VAL A 31 7.20 -5.24 16.78
C VAL A 31 5.94 -5.54 15.99
N ILE A 32 4.99 -4.64 16.08
CA ILE A 32 3.72 -4.72 15.36
C ILE A 32 3.69 -3.57 14.35
N LEU A 33 3.48 -3.89 13.08
CA LEU A 33 3.25 -2.92 12.03
C LEU A 33 1.76 -2.82 11.76
N ASP A 34 1.18 -1.66 12.01
CA ASP A 34 -0.17 -1.36 11.55
C ASP A 34 -0.12 -0.76 10.15
N GLU A 35 -1.15 -1.01 9.34
CA GLU A 35 -1.20 -0.66 7.93
C GLU A 35 0.09 -1.04 7.17
N ALA A 36 0.51 -2.29 7.32
CA ALA A 36 1.78 -2.80 6.80
C ALA A 36 1.95 -2.65 5.28
N HIS A 37 0.90 -2.25 4.54
CA HIS A 37 1.03 -1.89 3.13
C HIS A 37 2.01 -0.72 2.89
N HIS A 38 2.33 0.06 3.91
CA HIS A 38 3.36 1.10 3.82
C HIS A 38 4.77 0.58 3.54
N ILE A 39 5.02 -0.71 3.79
CA ILE A 39 6.32 -1.36 3.52
C ILE A 39 6.28 -2.30 2.30
N LYS A 40 5.26 -2.20 1.44
CA LYS A 40 5.09 -3.06 0.25
C LYS A 40 6.24 -2.98 -0.77
N ASN A 41 7.05 -1.94 -0.72
CA ASN A 41 8.21 -1.79 -1.60
C ASN A 41 9.51 -2.01 -0.81
N MET A 42 10.18 -3.14 -1.05
CA MET A 42 11.46 -3.50 -0.42
C MET A 42 12.58 -2.47 -0.66
N LYS A 43 12.50 -1.69 -1.75
CA LYS A 43 13.48 -0.64 -2.07
C LYS A 43 13.20 0.68 -1.35
N SER A 44 12.06 0.82 -0.68
CA SER A 44 11.68 2.05 0.01
C SER A 44 12.56 2.30 1.24
N LYS A 45 12.73 3.57 1.58
CA LYS A 45 13.45 3.97 2.80
C LYS A 45 12.74 3.45 4.06
N ARG A 46 11.39 3.44 4.06
CA ARG A 46 10.58 2.90 5.16
C ARG A 46 10.86 1.41 5.38
N PHE A 47 10.83 0.60 4.32
CA PHE A 47 11.14 -0.83 4.43
C PHE A 47 12.55 -1.06 5.00
N ARG A 48 13.56 -0.33 4.48
CA ARG A 48 14.94 -0.46 4.96
C ARG A 48 15.10 -0.07 6.43
N ALA A 49 14.38 0.94 6.89
CA ALA A 49 14.38 1.32 8.29
C ALA A 49 13.76 0.22 9.18
N ILE A 50 12.59 -0.27 8.81
CA ILE A 50 11.90 -1.35 9.53
C ILE A 50 12.74 -2.64 9.55
N LYS A 51 13.42 -2.99 8.47
CA LYS A 51 14.28 -4.18 8.39
C LYS A 51 15.47 -4.13 9.35
N ARG A 52 15.88 -2.94 9.79
CA ARG A 52 16.94 -2.78 10.81
C ARG A 52 16.49 -3.17 12.23
N LEU A 53 15.18 -3.21 12.48
CA LEU A 53 14.64 -3.70 13.74
C LEU A 53 14.80 -5.23 13.78
N GLN A 54 15.32 -5.74 14.89
CA GLN A 54 15.52 -7.17 15.09
C GLN A 54 14.75 -7.66 16.34
N PRO A 55 13.41 -7.58 16.34
CA PRO A 55 12.62 -8.05 17.46
C PRO A 55 12.57 -9.58 17.50
N LYS A 56 12.23 -10.14 18.67
CA LYS A 56 11.99 -11.59 18.82
C LYS A 56 10.75 -12.05 18.04
N ARG A 57 9.71 -11.21 17.94
CA ARG A 57 8.46 -11.51 17.22
C ARG A 57 8.05 -10.34 16.35
N ARG A 58 7.45 -10.64 15.20
CA ARG A 58 7.03 -9.67 14.21
C ARG A 58 5.60 -9.92 13.80
N TRP A 59 4.77 -8.91 13.86
CA TRP A 59 3.38 -8.95 13.40
C TRP A 59 3.13 -7.81 12.43
N ALA A 60 2.32 -8.09 11.41
CA ALA A 60 1.91 -7.11 10.42
C ALA A 60 0.39 -7.14 10.28
N LEU A 61 -0.25 -5.99 10.45
CA LEU A 61 -1.68 -5.79 10.29
C LEU A 61 -1.92 -4.99 9.02
N THR A 62 -2.84 -5.43 8.19
CA THR A 62 -3.23 -4.68 6.98
C THR A 62 -4.61 -5.10 6.49
N GLY A 63 -5.43 -4.14 6.10
CA GLY A 63 -6.69 -4.39 5.42
C GLY A 63 -6.53 -4.76 3.94
N THR A 64 -5.40 -4.45 3.35
CA THR A 64 -5.11 -4.62 1.91
C THR A 64 -3.74 -5.26 1.69
N PRO A 65 -3.57 -6.55 2.01
CA PRO A 65 -2.27 -7.24 1.93
C PRO A 65 -1.72 -7.33 0.49
N ILE A 66 -2.62 -7.36 -0.49
CA ILE A 66 -2.28 -7.32 -1.92
C ILE A 66 -3.08 -6.17 -2.53
N GLN A 67 -2.40 -5.10 -2.91
CA GLN A 67 -3.04 -3.98 -3.60
C GLN A 67 -2.95 -4.14 -5.11
N ASN A 68 -1.75 -4.37 -5.63
CA ASN A 68 -1.50 -4.39 -7.06
C ASN A 68 -0.72 -5.63 -7.50
N LYS A 69 0.16 -6.15 -6.68
CA LYS A 69 1.10 -7.21 -7.07
C LYS A 69 1.36 -8.17 -5.91
N ILE A 70 1.78 -9.37 -6.28
CA ILE A 70 2.18 -10.40 -5.31
C ILE A 70 3.45 -10.02 -4.56
N GLU A 71 4.30 -9.21 -5.17
CA GLU A 71 5.52 -8.66 -4.56
C GLU A 71 5.21 -7.78 -3.34
N ASP A 72 4.03 -7.15 -3.30
CA ASP A 72 3.57 -6.37 -2.15
C ASP A 72 3.46 -7.27 -0.91
N LEU A 73 2.89 -8.48 -1.11
CA LEU A 73 2.79 -9.49 -0.06
C LEU A 73 4.16 -10.04 0.34
N ALA A 74 5.03 -10.31 -0.63
CA ALA A 74 6.39 -10.79 -0.36
C ALA A 74 7.18 -9.80 0.51
N SER A 75 7.01 -8.49 0.29
CA SER A 75 7.65 -7.46 1.11
C SER A 75 7.16 -7.48 2.57
N ILE A 76 5.86 -7.66 2.79
CA ILE A 76 5.31 -7.77 4.14
C ILE A 76 5.82 -9.06 4.82
N PHE A 77 5.87 -10.16 4.08
CA PHE A 77 6.40 -11.42 4.59
C PHE A 77 7.90 -11.37 4.87
N GLU A 78 8.68 -10.63 4.10
CA GLU A 78 10.10 -10.41 4.38
C GLU A 78 10.33 -9.71 5.72
N PHE A 79 9.36 -8.91 6.18
CA PHE A 79 9.38 -8.40 7.55
C PHE A 79 8.94 -9.45 8.57
N VAL A 80 7.80 -10.12 8.36
CA VAL A 80 7.21 -11.05 9.35
C VAL A 80 8.09 -12.29 9.55
N TYR A 81 8.56 -12.87 8.46
CA TYR A 81 9.41 -14.04 8.44
C TYR A 81 10.47 -13.89 7.33
N PRO A 82 11.63 -13.30 7.66
CA PRO A 82 12.69 -13.07 6.70
C PRO A 82 13.05 -14.32 5.90
N GLU A 83 13.31 -14.15 4.62
CA GLU A 83 13.73 -15.19 3.69
C GLU A 83 12.72 -16.33 3.43
N TYR A 84 11.50 -16.26 3.99
CA TYR A 84 10.50 -17.32 3.83
C TYR A 84 9.89 -17.39 2.42
N LEU A 85 9.72 -16.24 1.76
CA LEU A 85 9.21 -16.13 0.39
C LEU A 85 10.30 -15.62 -0.58
N THR A 86 11.51 -16.11 -0.47
CA THR A 86 12.67 -15.60 -1.23
C THR A 86 12.69 -15.96 -2.71
N SER A 87 11.97 -16.99 -3.13
CA SER A 87 11.92 -17.36 -4.55
C SER A 87 10.73 -16.71 -5.23
N PHE A 88 10.98 -15.68 -6.02
CA PHE A 88 9.99 -15.00 -6.86
C PHE A 88 9.38 -15.89 -7.96
N ASP A 89 9.86 -17.12 -8.10
CA ASP A 89 9.35 -18.10 -9.06
C ASP A 89 8.13 -18.89 -8.56
N LEU A 90 7.62 -18.58 -7.35
CA LEU A 90 6.45 -19.28 -6.83
C LEU A 90 5.17 -18.80 -7.53
N ARG A 91 4.42 -19.75 -8.03
CA ARG A 91 3.08 -19.48 -8.54
C ARG A 91 2.16 -18.96 -7.42
N PRO A 92 1.14 -18.15 -7.76
CA PRO A 92 0.21 -17.60 -6.74
C PRO A 92 -0.36 -18.63 -5.78
N GLU A 93 -0.71 -19.84 -6.29
CA GLU A 93 -1.27 -20.93 -5.50
C GLU A 93 -0.26 -21.50 -4.48
N GLN A 94 1.01 -21.55 -4.85
CA GLN A 94 2.09 -22.01 -3.98
C GLN A 94 2.35 -21.02 -2.85
N ILE A 95 2.31 -19.73 -3.16
CA ILE A 95 2.43 -18.66 -2.17
C ILE A 95 1.28 -18.75 -1.17
N GLN A 96 0.04 -18.87 -1.66
CA GLN A 96 -1.14 -18.97 -0.81
C GLN A 96 -1.04 -20.15 0.16
N THR A 97 -0.60 -21.31 -0.31
CA THR A 97 -0.42 -22.51 0.53
C THR A 97 0.66 -22.27 1.59
N ARG A 98 1.79 -21.66 1.22
CA ARG A 98 2.90 -21.39 2.14
C ARG A 98 2.55 -20.39 3.23
N ILE A 99 1.84 -19.31 2.90
CA ILE A 99 1.51 -18.27 3.87
C ILE A 99 0.38 -18.66 4.82
N LYS A 100 -0.45 -19.63 4.46
CA LYS A 100 -1.64 -20.04 5.22
C LYS A 100 -1.39 -20.24 6.73
N PRO A 101 -0.30 -20.84 7.20
CA PRO A 101 -0.04 -21.00 8.65
C PRO A 101 0.24 -19.69 9.38
N TYR A 102 0.64 -18.64 8.67
CA TYR A 102 1.09 -17.35 9.22
C TYR A 102 0.14 -16.21 8.87
N PHE A 103 -0.98 -16.49 8.20
CA PHE A 103 -1.87 -15.49 7.64
C PHE A 103 -3.31 -15.70 8.11
N LEU A 104 -3.84 -14.73 8.85
CA LEU A 104 -5.23 -14.72 9.27
C LEU A 104 -6.00 -13.64 8.52
N ARG A 105 -7.02 -14.02 7.79
CA ARG A 105 -7.94 -13.12 7.11
C ARG A 105 -9.37 -13.40 7.52
N ARG A 106 -10.06 -12.39 8.02
CA ARG A 106 -11.49 -12.42 8.35
C ARG A 106 -12.22 -11.39 7.51
N ARG A 107 -13.21 -11.81 6.77
CA ARG A 107 -14.06 -10.90 5.98
C ARG A 107 -15.27 -10.50 6.80
N LYS A 108 -15.70 -9.23 6.73
CA LYS A 108 -16.87 -8.75 7.46
C LYS A 108 -18.10 -9.62 7.23
N LYS A 109 -18.36 -10.06 5.99
CA LYS A 109 -19.49 -10.97 5.65
C LYS A 109 -19.44 -12.32 6.36
N GLU A 110 -18.26 -12.79 6.74
CA GLU A 110 -18.06 -14.11 7.38
C GLU A 110 -18.18 -14.03 8.89
N VAL A 111 -17.78 -12.91 9.49
CA VAL A 111 -17.68 -12.76 10.95
C VAL A 111 -18.77 -11.88 11.55
N MET A 112 -19.52 -11.15 10.72
CA MET A 112 -20.58 -10.23 11.12
C MET A 112 -21.80 -10.41 10.20
N PRO A 113 -22.49 -11.57 10.27
CA PRO A 113 -23.64 -11.86 9.41
C PRO A 113 -24.84 -10.92 9.67
N GLU A 114 -24.87 -10.27 10.83
CA GLU A 114 -25.87 -9.27 11.20
C GLU A 114 -25.75 -7.94 10.45
N LEU A 115 -24.63 -7.67 9.77
CA LEU A 115 -24.48 -6.46 9.00
C LEU A 115 -25.36 -6.50 7.74
N PRO A 116 -26.16 -5.46 7.49
CA PRO A 116 -26.95 -5.36 6.27
C PRO A 116 -26.04 -5.31 5.04
N PRO A 117 -26.56 -5.68 3.85
CA PRO A 117 -25.82 -5.55 2.61
C PRO A 117 -25.48 -4.08 2.36
N LYS A 118 -24.35 -3.84 1.67
CA LYS A 118 -23.99 -2.50 1.23
C LYS A 118 -25.01 -2.02 0.19
N ILE A 119 -25.58 -0.85 0.46
CA ILE A 119 -26.42 -0.13 -0.48
C ILE A 119 -25.52 0.87 -1.19
N TYR A 120 -25.54 0.88 -2.51
CA TYR A 120 -24.85 1.87 -3.33
C TYR A 120 -25.91 2.78 -3.92
N GLU A 121 -25.89 4.03 -3.50
CA GLU A 121 -26.78 5.08 -4.04
C GLU A 121 -25.89 6.06 -4.81
N PRO A 122 -25.94 6.05 -6.15
CA PRO A 122 -25.23 7.04 -6.95
C PRO A 122 -25.92 8.39 -6.78
N ILE A 123 -25.18 9.38 -6.36
CA ILE A 123 -25.62 10.77 -6.30
C ILE A 123 -24.96 11.49 -7.47
N GLU A 124 -25.75 11.94 -8.43
CA GLU A 124 -25.28 12.77 -9.51
C GLU A 124 -25.27 14.23 -9.04
N LEU A 125 -24.12 14.86 -9.16
CA LEU A 125 -23.93 16.26 -8.81
C LEU A 125 -23.67 17.04 -10.10
N GLU A 126 -24.42 18.13 -10.27
CA GLU A 126 -24.17 19.07 -11.35
C GLU A 126 -23.00 19.98 -10.95
N LEU A 127 -22.13 20.27 -11.91
CA LEU A 127 -21.06 21.23 -11.74
C LEU A 127 -21.68 22.65 -11.76
N ASP A 128 -21.10 23.57 -10.99
CA ASP A 128 -21.45 24.96 -11.18
C ASP A 128 -20.89 25.50 -12.52
N GLU A 129 -21.35 26.66 -12.95
CA GLU A 129 -21.00 27.21 -14.28
C GLU A 129 -19.50 27.41 -14.45
N GLU A 130 -18.79 27.87 -13.40
CA GLU A 130 -17.34 28.08 -13.45
C GLU A 130 -16.59 26.74 -13.54
N GLN A 131 -17.01 25.75 -12.78
CA GLN A 131 -16.45 24.38 -12.81
C GLN A 131 -16.71 23.73 -14.17
N GLU A 132 -17.91 23.88 -14.73
CA GLU A 132 -18.26 23.31 -16.03
C GLU A 132 -17.41 23.91 -17.16
N ILE A 133 -17.21 25.23 -17.16
CA ILE A 133 -16.34 25.91 -18.12
C ILE A 133 -14.89 25.40 -18.00
N ALA A 134 -14.36 25.36 -16.79
CA ALA A 134 -12.99 24.88 -16.54
C ALA A 134 -12.81 23.41 -16.96
N TYR A 135 -13.79 22.56 -16.66
CA TYR A 135 -13.76 21.14 -17.06
C TYR A 135 -13.79 20.98 -18.58
N ARG A 136 -14.67 21.71 -19.28
CA ARG A 136 -14.76 21.66 -20.76
C ARG A 136 -13.50 22.17 -21.42
N GLN A 137 -12.87 23.21 -20.89
CA GLN A 137 -11.59 23.72 -21.40
C GLN A 137 -10.48 22.69 -21.23
N ALA A 138 -10.39 22.06 -20.04
CA ALA A 138 -9.42 21.01 -19.79
C ALA A 138 -9.67 19.79 -20.68
N GLU A 139 -10.91 19.36 -20.86
CA GLU A 139 -11.27 18.24 -21.74
C GLU A 139 -10.87 18.52 -23.21
N THR A 140 -11.16 19.71 -23.70
CA THR A 140 -10.83 20.11 -25.07
C THR A 140 -9.33 20.13 -25.28
N GLY A 141 -8.56 20.76 -24.40
CA GLY A 141 -7.10 20.78 -24.46
C GLY A 141 -6.47 19.38 -24.41
N ILE A 142 -7.02 18.49 -23.57
CA ILE A 142 -6.56 17.11 -23.52
C ILE A 142 -6.86 16.35 -24.81
N ARG A 143 -8.02 16.55 -25.41
CA ARG A 143 -8.40 15.93 -26.69
C ARG A 143 -7.45 16.39 -27.82
N GLU A 144 -7.14 17.68 -27.90
CA GLU A 144 -6.21 18.24 -28.86
C GLU A 144 -4.80 17.67 -28.71
N GLU A 145 -4.27 17.63 -27.47
CA GLU A 145 -2.96 17.03 -27.19
C GLU A 145 -2.90 15.53 -27.56
N LEU A 146 -3.91 14.75 -27.23
CA LEU A 146 -3.97 13.34 -27.57
C LEU A 146 -4.08 13.14 -29.08
N SER A 147 -4.83 14.00 -29.78
CA SER A 147 -4.96 13.97 -31.24
C SER A 147 -3.64 14.32 -31.93
N ALA A 148 -2.89 15.28 -31.40
CA ALA A 148 -1.57 15.65 -31.91
C ALA A 148 -0.53 14.54 -31.77
N LEU A 149 -0.66 13.66 -30.78
CA LEU A 149 0.20 12.50 -30.59
C LEU A 149 -0.12 11.35 -31.56
N GLY A 150 -1.33 11.30 -32.14
CA GLY A 150 -1.76 10.27 -33.08
C GLY A 150 -1.47 8.85 -32.55
N ASP A 151 -0.83 8.01 -33.38
CA ASP A 151 -0.51 6.61 -33.04
C ASP A 151 0.52 6.45 -31.91
N LYS A 152 1.14 7.55 -31.45
CA LYS A 152 2.09 7.53 -30.33
C LYS A 152 1.38 7.60 -28.95
N VAL A 153 0.07 7.68 -28.93
CA VAL A 153 -0.71 7.69 -27.67
C VAL A 153 -0.53 6.37 -26.92
N THR A 154 -0.06 6.46 -25.68
CA THR A 154 0.10 5.31 -24.78
C THR A 154 -0.98 5.35 -23.71
N LYS A 155 -1.26 4.19 -23.07
CA LYS A 155 -2.14 4.11 -21.91
C LYS A 155 -1.69 5.07 -20.78
N GLN A 156 -0.38 5.27 -20.62
CA GLN A 156 0.16 6.19 -19.62
C GLN A 156 -0.23 7.64 -19.89
N HIS A 157 -0.20 8.09 -21.17
CA HIS A 157 -0.67 9.41 -21.56
C HIS A 157 -2.16 9.60 -21.18
N ILE A 158 -2.99 8.63 -21.51
CA ILE A 158 -4.42 8.68 -21.19
C ILE A 158 -4.65 8.75 -19.67
N PHE A 159 -3.99 7.90 -18.87
CA PHE A 159 -4.15 7.91 -17.41
C PHE A 159 -3.67 9.21 -16.76
N ALA A 160 -2.56 9.78 -17.24
CA ALA A 160 -2.07 11.07 -16.74
C ALA A 160 -3.11 12.18 -16.97
N LYS A 161 -3.71 12.22 -18.17
CA LYS A 161 -4.73 13.22 -18.53
C LYS A 161 -6.04 13.02 -17.77
N LEU A 162 -6.50 11.78 -17.61
CA LEU A 162 -7.67 11.48 -16.78
C LEU A 162 -7.47 11.89 -15.30
N THR A 163 -6.24 11.88 -14.81
CA THR A 163 -5.94 12.32 -13.46
C THR A 163 -6.13 13.84 -13.31
N ILE A 164 -5.80 14.61 -14.34
CA ILE A 164 -6.01 16.06 -14.37
C ILE A 164 -7.53 16.40 -14.33
N LEU A 165 -8.34 15.66 -15.08
CA LEU A 165 -9.80 15.87 -15.09
C LEU A 165 -10.50 15.51 -13.78
N LYS A 166 -9.83 14.80 -12.87
CA LYS A 166 -10.38 14.42 -11.56
C LYS A 166 -10.03 15.39 -10.43
N GLN A 167 -9.20 16.37 -10.70
CA GLN A 167 -8.81 17.41 -9.75
C GLN A 167 -9.73 18.61 -9.82
#